data_28d3243637d58f605f8a62cb5294f483
#
_entry.id   28d3243637d58f605f8a62cb5294f483
#
_cell.length_a   1.000
_cell.length_b   1.000
_cell.length_c   1.000
_cell.angle_alpha   90.00
_cell.angle_beta   90.00
_cell.angle_gamma   90.00
#
_symmetry.space_group_name_H-M   'P 1'
#
loop_
_entity.id
_entity.type
_entity.pdbx_description
1 polymer ?
#
loop_
_entity_poly.entity_id
_entity_poly.type
_entity_poly.pdbx_seq_one_letter_code
_entity_poly.pdbx_strand_id
1 'polypeptide(L)'
;MSLFTVGQLVHISLMPKSEVYYKTNIFEMDEKYFYASAPLNHEKHEYLRANIGQSYFFEYHSQDGALCRFDSVLMDYTQIPVPTWKFQIPETHKISREQRREFVRVPADIPVKVRWMNGNDKHSADVYSRDISGGGMAILIPKNVYFQLGQQVYIQFKLPNYHSEVMLAAEVTRVSERNDRGYASVSLQFLGLREGIRQKIIQYTFSRQRMIK
;
A
#
# COMPACT_ATOMS: atom_id res chain seq x y z
N MET A 1 -18.39 14.40 3.42
CA MET A 1 -17.51 13.27 3.09
C MET A 1 -16.53 13.14 4.24
N SER A 2 -16.47 12.01 4.95
CA SER A 2 -15.54 11.84 6.08
C SER A 2 -14.10 11.90 5.56
N LEU A 3 -13.28 12.77 6.13
CA LEU A 3 -11.89 13.02 5.74
C LEU A 3 -11.02 11.77 5.92
N PHE A 4 -11.19 11.13 7.04
CA PHE A 4 -10.60 9.85 7.44
C PHE A 4 -11.57 9.12 8.38
N THR A 5 -11.27 7.89 8.75
CA THR A 5 -12.16 7.06 9.58
C THR A 5 -11.46 6.58 10.85
N VAL A 6 -12.23 6.29 11.87
CA VAL A 6 -11.74 5.57 13.05
C VAL A 6 -11.16 4.21 12.61
N GLY A 7 -10.02 3.83 13.15
CA GLY A 7 -9.23 2.68 12.72
C GLY A 7 -8.23 2.97 11.58
N GLN A 8 -8.25 4.19 11.02
CA GLN A 8 -7.35 4.57 9.94
C GLN A 8 -5.89 4.59 10.42
N LEU A 9 -5.04 3.80 9.75
CA LEU A 9 -3.59 3.92 9.88
C LEU A 9 -3.12 5.16 9.13
N VAL A 10 -2.36 6.01 9.80
CA VAL A 10 -1.76 7.22 9.23
C VAL A 10 -0.27 7.27 9.50
N HIS A 11 0.47 7.83 8.57
CA HIS A 11 1.87 8.18 8.78
C HIS A 11 1.95 9.62 9.25
N ILE A 12 2.82 9.89 10.21
CA ILE A 12 3.05 11.21 10.78
C ILE A 12 4.54 11.54 10.75
N SER A 13 4.89 12.78 10.46
CA SER A 13 6.26 13.27 10.42
C SER A 13 6.35 14.71 10.90
N LEU A 14 7.56 15.17 11.20
CA LEU A 14 7.83 16.56 11.63
C LEU A 14 7.97 17.52 10.44
N MET A 15 8.22 16.98 9.25
CA MET A 15 8.41 17.78 8.02
C MET A 15 7.63 17.16 6.86
N PRO A 16 7.16 17.96 5.89
CA PRO A 16 6.53 17.45 4.70
C PRO A 16 7.52 16.60 3.89
N LYS A 17 7.06 15.48 3.34
CA LYS A 17 7.87 14.54 2.52
C LYS A 17 9.12 14.03 3.23
N SER A 18 9.06 13.86 4.54
CA SER A 18 10.15 13.27 5.32
C SER A 18 10.43 11.83 4.91
N GLU A 19 11.69 11.41 4.95
CA GLU A 19 12.05 9.99 4.83
C GLU A 19 11.78 9.23 6.13
N VAL A 20 11.72 9.95 7.27
CA VAL A 20 11.44 9.37 8.58
C VAL A 20 9.96 9.53 8.90
N TYR A 21 9.25 8.42 8.95
CA TYR A 21 7.84 8.35 9.30
C TYR A 21 7.63 7.56 10.58
N TYR A 22 6.63 8.03 11.33
CA TYR A 22 6.06 7.30 12.46
C TYR A 22 4.67 6.83 12.06
N LYS A 23 4.21 5.73 12.63
CA LYS A 23 2.87 5.18 12.38
C LYS A 23 1.98 5.40 13.59
N THR A 24 0.75 5.76 13.34
CA THR A 24 -0.28 5.86 14.38
C THR A 24 -1.64 5.49 13.81
N ASN A 25 -2.58 5.13 14.68
CA ASN A 25 -3.97 4.86 14.32
C ASN A 25 -4.87 5.95 14.92
N ILE A 26 -5.82 6.41 14.12
CA ILE A 26 -6.90 7.27 14.59
C ILE A 26 -7.92 6.36 15.26
N PHE A 27 -8.21 6.53 16.54
CA PHE A 27 -9.14 5.66 17.26
C PHE A 27 -10.42 6.36 17.70
N GLU A 28 -10.44 7.71 17.69
CA GLU A 28 -11.62 8.50 18.03
C GLU A 28 -11.63 9.84 17.28
N MET A 29 -12.81 10.38 17.04
CA MET A 29 -13.01 11.69 16.40
C MET A 29 -14.28 12.34 16.95
N ASP A 30 -14.22 13.65 17.18
CA ASP A 30 -15.37 14.51 17.43
C ASP A 30 -15.52 15.56 16.28
N GLU A 31 -16.30 16.61 16.49
CA GLU A 31 -16.52 17.65 15.48
C GLU A 31 -15.27 18.52 15.18
N LYS A 32 -14.36 18.62 16.12
CA LYS A 32 -13.20 19.55 16.07
C LYS A 32 -11.86 18.85 16.12
N TYR A 33 -11.80 17.67 16.73
CA TYR A 33 -10.55 16.97 17.04
C TYR A 33 -10.58 15.51 16.61
N PHE A 34 -9.40 14.98 16.32
CA PHE A 34 -9.18 13.54 16.21
C PHE A 34 -8.12 13.10 17.20
N TYR A 35 -8.24 11.87 17.63
CA TYR A 35 -7.39 11.26 18.65
C TYR A 35 -6.65 10.08 18.04
N ALA A 36 -5.33 10.07 18.25
CA ALA A 36 -4.44 9.06 17.71
C ALA A 36 -3.58 8.46 18.83
N SER A 37 -3.17 7.20 18.66
CA SER A 37 -2.18 6.58 19.55
C SER A 37 -0.83 7.30 19.44
N ALA A 38 0.04 7.17 20.45
CA ALA A 38 1.39 7.73 20.38
C ALA A 38 2.12 7.18 19.13
N PRO A 39 2.63 8.06 18.25
CA PRO A 39 3.25 7.62 17.00
C PRO A 39 4.55 6.87 17.22
N LEU A 40 4.71 5.70 16.57
CA LEU A 40 5.86 4.81 16.69
C LEU A 40 6.60 4.65 15.37
N ASN A 41 7.91 4.80 15.38
CA ASN A 41 8.78 4.34 14.33
C ASN A 41 9.14 2.87 14.57
N HIS A 42 8.61 1.97 13.73
CA HIS A 42 8.81 0.53 13.91
C HIS A 42 10.23 0.05 13.61
N GLU A 43 10.98 0.75 12.76
CA GLU A 43 12.35 0.38 12.43
C GLU A 43 13.32 0.70 13.57
N LYS A 44 13.13 1.88 14.19
CA LYS A 44 13.96 2.36 15.29
C LYS A 44 13.42 1.99 16.68
N HIS A 45 12.19 1.48 16.77
CA HIS A 45 11.48 1.21 18.03
C HIS A 45 11.38 2.46 18.93
N GLU A 46 11.23 3.64 18.32
CA GLU A 46 11.18 4.93 19.01
C GLU A 46 9.83 5.60 18.85
N TYR A 47 9.30 6.16 19.93
CA TYR A 47 8.12 7.02 19.88
C TYR A 47 8.50 8.44 19.45
N LEU A 48 7.64 9.07 18.66
CA LEU A 48 7.75 10.47 18.34
C LEU A 48 7.56 11.29 19.62
N ARG A 49 8.38 12.33 19.81
CA ARG A 49 8.26 13.22 20.97
C ARG A 49 7.06 14.16 20.77
N ALA A 50 6.18 14.23 21.77
CA ALA A 50 5.04 15.13 21.78
C ALA A 50 5.49 16.55 22.12
N ASN A 51 5.09 17.53 21.28
CA ASN A 51 5.28 18.96 21.55
C ASN A 51 3.95 19.67 21.28
N ILE A 52 3.26 20.09 22.34
CA ILE A 52 1.98 20.83 22.24
C ILE A 52 2.20 22.14 21.47
N GLY A 53 1.30 22.46 20.57
CA GLY A 53 1.38 23.64 19.69
C GLY A 53 2.21 23.44 18.44
N GLN A 54 2.94 22.32 18.30
CA GLN A 54 3.70 22.00 17.09
C GLN A 54 2.78 21.44 16.01
N SER A 55 3.02 21.83 14.75
CA SER A 55 2.39 21.24 13.58
C SER A 55 3.09 19.95 13.18
N TYR A 56 2.31 18.93 12.84
CA TYR A 56 2.74 17.64 12.35
C TYR A 56 2.13 17.36 10.99
N PHE A 57 2.86 16.66 10.11
CA PHE A 57 2.41 16.33 8.77
C PHE A 57 1.90 14.89 8.74
N PHE A 58 0.71 14.72 8.19
CA PHE A 58 0.00 13.46 8.08
C PHE A 58 -0.09 13.01 6.64
N GLU A 59 0.08 11.70 6.43
CA GLU A 59 -0.11 11.04 5.15
C GLU A 59 -0.91 9.75 5.35
N TYR A 60 -1.96 9.54 4.56
CA TYR A 60 -2.76 8.32 4.59
C TYR A 60 -3.32 8.00 3.21
N HIS A 61 -3.75 6.75 3.03
CA HIS A 61 -4.49 6.35 1.83
C HIS A 61 -6.00 6.36 2.12
N SER A 62 -6.75 7.07 1.29
CA SER A 62 -8.22 7.04 1.31
C SER A 62 -8.75 5.67 0.84
N GLN A 63 -10.04 5.40 1.06
CA GLN A 63 -10.67 4.12 0.68
C GLN A 63 -10.56 3.78 -0.81
N ASP A 64 -10.50 4.79 -1.69
CA ASP A 64 -10.29 4.64 -3.14
C ASP A 64 -8.81 4.60 -3.54
N GLY A 65 -7.89 4.62 -2.54
CA GLY A 65 -6.46 4.46 -2.71
C GLY A 65 -5.70 5.74 -3.09
N ALA A 66 -6.36 6.91 -3.05
CA ALA A 66 -5.66 8.18 -3.22
C ALA A 66 -4.78 8.48 -2.00
N LEU A 67 -3.63 9.10 -2.24
CA LEU A 67 -2.74 9.57 -1.20
C LEU A 67 -3.21 10.95 -0.73
N CYS A 68 -3.57 11.03 0.55
CA CYS A 68 -4.02 12.25 1.18
C CYS A 68 -2.96 12.76 2.15
N ARG A 69 -2.73 14.08 2.16
CA ARG A 69 -1.77 14.75 3.02
C ARG A 69 -2.40 15.99 3.63
N PHE A 70 -2.11 16.22 4.89
CA PHE A 70 -2.48 17.45 5.61
C PHE A 70 -1.50 17.71 6.76
N ASP A 71 -1.51 18.90 7.29
CA ASP A 71 -0.86 19.23 8.55
C ASP A 71 -1.91 19.49 9.63
N SER A 72 -1.54 19.21 10.89
CA SER A 72 -2.37 19.49 12.04
C SER A 72 -1.53 19.76 13.28
N VAL A 73 -2.06 20.62 14.15
CA VAL A 73 -1.41 21.01 15.39
C VAL A 73 -1.77 20.05 16.51
N LEU A 74 -0.75 19.61 17.26
CA LEU A 74 -0.94 18.86 18.49
C LEU A 74 -1.50 19.81 19.57
N MET A 75 -2.74 19.54 19.97
CA MET A 75 -3.46 20.37 20.95
C MET A 75 -3.19 19.92 22.39
N ASP A 76 -3.08 18.60 22.57
CA ASP A 76 -2.88 17.99 23.88
C ASP A 76 -2.39 16.53 23.73
N TYR A 77 -1.83 15.98 24.79
CA TYR A 77 -1.52 14.54 24.86
C TYR A 77 -1.62 14.03 26.30
N THR A 78 -1.99 12.75 26.42
CA THR A 78 -2.00 12.03 27.69
C THR A 78 -1.13 10.77 27.59
N GLN A 79 -0.59 10.30 28.70
CA GLN A 79 0.18 9.06 28.76
C GLN A 79 -0.59 7.95 29.49
N ILE A 80 -1.60 8.29 30.26
CA ILE A 80 -2.35 7.37 31.13
C ILE A 80 -3.84 7.54 30.88
N PRO A 81 -4.64 6.45 30.75
CA PRO A 81 -4.21 5.03 30.78
C PRO A 81 -3.58 4.53 29.47
N VAL A 82 -3.84 5.25 28.34
CA VAL A 82 -3.30 4.92 27.02
C VAL A 82 -2.68 6.18 26.42
N PRO A 83 -1.45 6.11 25.90
CA PRO A 83 -0.82 7.25 25.23
C PRO A 83 -1.67 7.76 24.07
N THR A 84 -2.27 8.92 24.25
CA THR A 84 -3.23 9.54 23.35
C THR A 84 -2.79 10.94 22.95
N TRP A 85 -2.80 11.20 21.65
CA TRP A 85 -2.49 12.51 21.07
C TRP A 85 -3.75 13.13 20.47
N LYS A 86 -4.06 14.37 20.84
CA LYS A 86 -5.22 15.12 20.38
C LYS A 86 -4.81 16.16 19.34
N PHE A 87 -5.35 16.05 18.14
CA PHE A 87 -5.08 16.93 17.03
C PHE A 87 -6.33 17.65 16.57
N GLN A 88 -6.16 18.86 16.02
CA GLN A 88 -7.24 19.59 15.38
C GLN A 88 -7.60 18.93 14.04
N ILE A 89 -8.90 18.78 13.73
CA ILE A 89 -9.33 18.32 12.41
C ILE A 89 -8.99 19.41 11.39
N PRO A 90 -8.26 19.06 10.30
CA PRO A 90 -7.95 20.05 9.27
C PRO A 90 -9.19 20.42 8.47
N GLU A 91 -9.24 21.64 7.99
CA GLU A 91 -10.26 22.06 7.04
C GLU A 91 -10.12 21.28 5.73
N THR A 92 -11.23 20.88 5.13
CA THR A 92 -11.24 20.02 3.94
C THR A 92 -10.38 20.56 2.80
N HIS A 93 -10.34 21.86 2.60
CA HIS A 93 -9.56 22.50 1.54
C HIS A 93 -8.04 22.48 1.78
N LYS A 94 -7.59 22.22 3.01
CA LYS A 94 -6.17 22.07 3.37
C LYS A 94 -5.65 20.66 3.16
N ILE A 95 -6.52 19.71 2.78
CA ILE A 95 -6.11 18.35 2.50
C ILE A 95 -5.73 18.21 1.04
N SER A 96 -4.46 18.00 0.78
CA SER A 96 -3.97 17.62 -0.53
C SER A 96 -4.34 16.17 -0.82
N ARG A 97 -4.95 15.91 -1.97
CA ARG A 97 -5.33 14.58 -2.41
C ARG A 97 -4.73 14.28 -3.78
N GLU A 98 -3.92 13.22 -3.85
CA GLU A 98 -3.20 12.81 -5.05
C GLU A 98 -3.61 11.38 -5.46
N GLN A 99 -4.31 11.25 -6.58
CA GLN A 99 -4.63 9.94 -7.15
C GLN A 99 -3.47 9.47 -8.04
N ARG A 100 -2.62 8.60 -7.50
CA ARG A 100 -1.45 8.05 -8.20
C ARG A 100 -1.75 6.77 -8.98
N ARG A 101 -2.87 6.11 -8.66
CA ARG A 101 -3.21 4.82 -9.26
C ARG A 101 -4.23 5.04 -10.37
N GLU A 102 -3.85 4.68 -11.57
CA GLU A 102 -4.75 4.67 -12.72
C GLU A 102 -5.79 3.54 -12.62
N PHE A 103 -5.40 2.39 -12.02
CA PHE A 103 -6.24 1.22 -11.92
C PHE A 103 -6.49 0.82 -10.47
N VAL A 104 -7.72 0.38 -10.19
CA VAL A 104 -8.10 -0.20 -8.90
C VAL A 104 -7.29 -1.48 -8.67
N ARG A 105 -6.79 -1.65 -7.45
CA ARG A 105 -6.12 -2.87 -6.97
C ARG A 105 -7.04 -3.64 -6.05
N VAL A 106 -7.11 -4.94 -6.23
CA VAL A 106 -7.89 -5.83 -5.36
C VAL A 106 -7.01 -6.96 -4.84
N PRO A 107 -7.20 -7.39 -3.60
CA PRO A 107 -6.58 -8.60 -3.08
C PRO A 107 -6.98 -9.79 -3.96
N ALA A 108 -5.99 -10.56 -4.40
CA ALA A 108 -6.22 -11.72 -5.26
C ALA A 108 -5.16 -12.78 -4.97
N ASP A 109 -5.61 -13.99 -4.71
CA ASP A 109 -4.79 -15.16 -4.47
C ASP A 109 -4.82 -16.04 -5.72
N ILE A 110 -4.07 -15.63 -6.74
CA ILE A 110 -4.03 -16.29 -8.05
C ILE A 110 -2.71 -17.01 -8.18
N PRO A 111 -2.70 -18.30 -8.56
CA PRO A 111 -1.46 -19.01 -8.91
C PRO A 111 -0.78 -18.34 -10.10
N VAL A 112 0.51 -18.04 -9.96
CA VAL A 112 1.34 -17.38 -10.97
C VAL A 112 2.63 -18.16 -11.17
N LYS A 113 2.90 -18.55 -12.41
CA LYS A 113 4.22 -19.05 -12.80
C LYS A 113 5.06 -17.87 -13.27
N VAL A 114 6.20 -17.66 -12.62
CA VAL A 114 7.17 -16.62 -12.97
C VAL A 114 8.38 -17.27 -13.59
N ARG A 115 8.87 -16.74 -14.72
CA ARG A 115 10.09 -17.20 -15.41
C ARG A 115 11.01 -16.00 -15.60
N TRP A 116 12.30 -16.19 -15.40
CA TRP A 116 13.29 -15.14 -15.59
C TRP A 116 14.64 -15.73 -16.05
N MET A 117 15.49 -14.85 -16.53
CA MET A 117 16.88 -15.18 -16.86
C MET A 117 17.80 -14.61 -15.78
N ASN A 118 18.83 -15.36 -15.44
CA ASN A 118 19.96 -14.90 -14.65
C ASN A 118 21.24 -15.23 -15.44
N GLY A 119 21.77 -14.23 -16.15
CA GLY A 119 22.74 -14.49 -17.21
C GLY A 119 22.12 -15.37 -18.29
N ASN A 120 22.71 -16.53 -18.57
CA ASN A 120 22.21 -17.51 -19.54
C ASN A 120 21.28 -18.57 -18.93
N ASP A 121 21.13 -18.60 -17.61
CA ASP A 121 20.35 -19.61 -16.92
C ASP A 121 18.87 -19.24 -16.85
N LYS A 122 18.02 -20.22 -17.22
CA LYS A 122 16.56 -20.09 -17.15
C LYS A 122 16.07 -20.56 -15.78
N HIS A 123 15.35 -19.70 -15.11
CA HIS A 123 14.74 -19.98 -13.82
C HIS A 123 13.22 -19.89 -13.89
N SER A 124 12.55 -20.60 -13.00
CA SER A 124 11.09 -20.48 -12.82
C SER A 124 10.70 -20.73 -11.37
N ALA A 125 9.61 -20.12 -10.95
CA ALA A 125 8.97 -20.34 -9.65
C ALA A 125 7.46 -20.30 -9.80
N ASP A 126 6.78 -21.15 -9.04
CA ASP A 126 5.33 -21.09 -8.86
C ASP A 126 5.07 -20.34 -7.55
N VAL A 127 4.31 -19.24 -7.64
CA VAL A 127 4.04 -18.30 -6.56
C VAL A 127 2.56 -17.91 -6.58
N TYR A 128 2.13 -17.11 -5.60
CA TYR A 128 0.77 -16.58 -5.56
C TYR A 128 0.78 -15.06 -5.65
N SER A 129 -0.23 -14.49 -6.31
CA SER A 129 -0.45 -13.05 -6.26
C SER A 129 -0.98 -12.66 -4.88
N ARG A 130 -0.65 -11.43 -4.44
CA ARG A 130 -1.22 -10.78 -3.29
C ARG A 130 -2.34 -9.81 -3.68
N ASP A 131 -2.13 -9.11 -4.76
CA ASP A 131 -3.09 -8.18 -5.37
C ASP A 131 -2.87 -8.07 -6.88
N ILE A 132 -3.90 -7.60 -7.60
CA ILE A 132 -3.87 -7.38 -9.06
C ILE A 132 -4.63 -6.10 -9.42
N SER A 133 -4.21 -5.48 -10.52
CA SER A 133 -4.84 -4.32 -11.16
C SER A 133 -4.66 -4.34 -12.67
N GLY A 134 -5.33 -3.43 -13.40
CA GLY A 134 -5.13 -3.27 -14.85
C GLY A 134 -3.71 -2.92 -15.31
N GLY A 135 -2.84 -2.46 -14.39
CA GLY A 135 -1.46 -2.09 -14.71
C GLY A 135 -0.39 -3.05 -14.17
N GLY A 136 -0.75 -4.01 -13.30
CA GLY A 136 0.24 -4.87 -12.69
C GLY A 136 -0.32 -5.76 -11.58
N MET A 137 0.57 -6.52 -10.94
CA MET A 137 0.25 -7.34 -9.79
C MET A 137 1.37 -7.34 -8.75
N ALA A 138 1.04 -7.65 -7.51
CA ALA A 138 2.03 -8.01 -6.50
C ALA A 138 2.00 -9.52 -6.30
N ILE A 139 3.18 -10.14 -6.23
CA ILE A 139 3.36 -11.56 -5.94
C ILE A 139 4.10 -11.75 -4.62
N LEU A 140 3.91 -12.90 -3.98
CA LEU A 140 4.64 -13.32 -2.79
C LEU A 140 5.70 -14.34 -3.19
N ILE A 141 6.97 -14.00 -2.96
CA ILE A 141 8.11 -14.88 -3.29
C ILE A 141 8.71 -15.50 -2.02
N PRO A 142 9.07 -16.81 -2.05
CA PRO A 142 9.73 -17.48 -0.95
C PRO A 142 11.20 -17.06 -0.81
N LYS A 143 11.84 -17.47 0.28
CA LYS A 143 13.22 -17.08 0.64
C LYS A 143 14.30 -17.42 -0.39
N ASN A 144 14.08 -18.43 -1.20
CA ASN A 144 15.01 -18.91 -2.24
C ASN A 144 14.84 -18.23 -3.61
N VAL A 145 13.89 -17.30 -3.76
CA VAL A 145 13.65 -16.54 -4.98
C VAL A 145 14.00 -15.09 -4.73
N TYR A 146 14.78 -14.48 -5.63
CA TYR A 146 15.24 -13.10 -5.54
C TYR A 146 15.03 -12.38 -6.86
N PHE A 147 14.59 -11.14 -6.78
CA PHE A 147 14.48 -10.23 -7.92
C PHE A 147 15.13 -8.89 -7.60
N GLN A 148 15.62 -8.23 -8.65
CA GLN A 148 16.18 -6.88 -8.57
C GLN A 148 15.17 -5.88 -9.13
N LEU A 149 15.24 -4.63 -8.66
CA LEU A 149 14.47 -3.53 -9.22
C LEU A 149 14.82 -3.34 -10.71
N GLY A 150 13.80 -3.16 -11.55
CA GLY A 150 13.96 -3.06 -13.02
C GLY A 150 14.14 -4.39 -13.75
N GLN A 151 14.26 -5.51 -13.03
CA GLN A 151 14.39 -6.83 -13.67
C GLN A 151 13.12 -7.20 -14.44
N GLN A 152 13.30 -7.65 -15.68
CA GLN A 152 12.19 -8.19 -16.48
C GLN A 152 11.96 -9.68 -16.20
N VAL A 153 10.71 -10.03 -16.07
CA VAL A 153 10.22 -11.39 -15.85
C VAL A 153 9.07 -11.72 -16.80
N TYR A 154 8.85 -12.99 -17.08
CA TYR A 154 7.66 -13.46 -17.78
C TYR A 154 6.73 -14.11 -16.76
N ILE A 155 5.47 -13.69 -16.77
CA ILE A 155 4.45 -14.24 -15.88
C ILE A 155 3.36 -14.94 -16.67
N GLN A 156 2.84 -16.01 -16.10
CA GLN A 156 1.74 -16.80 -16.63
C GLN A 156 0.75 -17.05 -15.50
N PHE A 157 -0.51 -16.68 -15.70
CA PHE A 157 -1.58 -16.88 -14.72
C PHE A 157 -2.93 -17.00 -15.41
N LYS A 158 -3.91 -17.50 -14.68
CA LYS A 158 -5.30 -17.62 -15.14
C LYS A 158 -6.19 -16.84 -14.18
N LEU A 159 -6.97 -15.90 -14.73
CA LEU A 159 -7.97 -15.21 -13.94
C LEU A 159 -9.12 -16.16 -13.57
N PRO A 160 -9.63 -16.12 -12.33
CA PRO A 160 -10.87 -16.82 -12.00
C PRO A 160 -11.98 -16.42 -12.98
N ASN A 161 -12.78 -17.39 -13.42
CA ASN A 161 -13.86 -17.23 -14.40
C ASN A 161 -13.43 -16.94 -15.87
N TYR A 162 -12.13 -17.02 -16.18
CA TYR A 162 -11.65 -16.97 -17.58
C TYR A 162 -11.05 -18.30 -18.00
N HIS A 163 -11.36 -18.75 -19.22
CA HIS A 163 -10.86 -20.01 -19.73
C HIS A 163 -9.42 -19.93 -20.25
N SER A 164 -8.98 -18.75 -20.70
CA SER A 164 -7.65 -18.56 -21.29
C SER A 164 -6.62 -18.09 -20.25
N GLU A 165 -5.41 -18.61 -20.39
CA GLU A 165 -4.25 -18.13 -19.64
C GLU A 165 -3.77 -16.78 -20.16
N VAL A 166 -3.26 -15.98 -19.25
CA VAL A 166 -2.59 -14.71 -19.54
C VAL A 166 -1.08 -14.96 -19.44
N MET A 167 -0.36 -14.66 -20.51
CA MET A 167 1.11 -14.73 -20.57
C MET A 167 1.63 -13.39 -21.03
N LEU A 168 2.52 -12.77 -20.26
CA LEU A 168 3.09 -11.45 -20.59
C LEU A 168 4.42 -11.20 -19.88
N ALA A 169 5.17 -10.25 -20.40
CA ALA A 169 6.35 -9.71 -19.74
C ALA A 169 5.92 -8.69 -18.66
N ALA A 170 6.67 -8.64 -17.57
CA ALA A 170 6.48 -7.68 -16.50
C ALA A 170 7.83 -7.19 -15.98
N GLU A 171 7.85 -6.01 -15.40
CA GLU A 171 9.02 -5.40 -14.79
C GLU A 171 8.84 -5.32 -13.27
N VAL A 172 9.89 -5.65 -12.53
CA VAL A 172 9.94 -5.52 -11.07
C VAL A 172 10.08 -4.05 -10.69
N THR A 173 9.03 -3.48 -10.12
CA THR A 173 8.99 -2.07 -9.71
C THR A 173 9.22 -1.86 -8.21
N ARG A 174 9.11 -2.91 -7.41
CA ARG A 174 9.35 -2.86 -5.95
C ARG A 174 9.59 -4.26 -5.42
N VAL A 175 10.53 -4.37 -4.48
CA VAL A 175 10.73 -5.56 -3.63
C VAL A 175 10.62 -5.10 -2.18
N SER A 176 9.74 -5.74 -1.38
CA SER A 176 9.65 -5.46 0.05
C SER A 176 10.73 -6.20 0.82
N GLU A 177 10.98 -5.79 2.04
CA GLU A 177 11.68 -6.64 3.01
C GLU A 177 10.94 -7.95 3.23
N ARG A 178 11.68 -8.97 3.68
CA ARG A 178 11.11 -10.27 4.00
C ARG A 178 10.43 -10.21 5.37
N ASN A 179 9.26 -10.83 5.44
CA ASN A 179 8.58 -11.02 6.72
C ASN A 179 9.25 -12.16 7.53
N ASP A 180 8.80 -12.37 8.77
CA ASP A 180 9.31 -13.39 9.70
C ASP A 180 9.21 -14.83 9.16
N ARG A 181 8.30 -15.06 8.20
CA ARG A 181 8.14 -16.34 7.50
C ARG A 181 9.06 -16.48 6.28
N GLY A 182 9.91 -15.49 5.99
CA GLY A 182 10.84 -15.46 4.88
C GLY A 182 10.25 -15.10 3.52
N TYR A 183 8.99 -14.64 3.45
CA TYR A 183 8.37 -14.17 2.21
C TYR A 183 8.61 -12.68 1.98
N ALA A 184 8.86 -12.31 0.72
CA ALA A 184 8.86 -10.92 0.28
C ALA A 184 7.71 -10.67 -0.71
N SER A 185 7.20 -9.45 -0.73
CA SER A 185 6.23 -9.00 -1.75
C SER A 185 6.97 -8.29 -2.87
N VAL A 186 6.73 -8.72 -4.11
CA VAL A 186 7.31 -8.12 -5.32
C VAL A 186 6.21 -7.50 -6.15
N SER A 187 6.32 -6.21 -6.44
CA SER A 187 5.39 -5.52 -7.35
C SER A 187 5.89 -5.63 -8.78
N LEU A 188 5.02 -6.04 -9.68
CA LEU A 188 5.26 -6.24 -11.09
C LEU A 188 4.39 -5.28 -11.90
N GLN A 189 4.97 -4.50 -12.79
CA GLN A 189 4.28 -3.71 -13.79
C GLN A 189 4.17 -4.52 -15.09
N PHE A 190 2.97 -4.62 -15.66
CA PHE A 190 2.77 -5.32 -16.91
C PHE A 190 3.37 -4.55 -18.09
N LEU A 191 4.14 -5.23 -18.94
CA LEU A 191 4.73 -4.68 -20.14
C LEU A 191 3.96 -5.15 -21.38
N GLY A 192 3.62 -4.22 -22.29
CA GLY A 192 3.00 -4.56 -23.55
C GLY A 192 1.64 -5.27 -23.45
N LEU A 193 0.92 -5.07 -22.35
CA LEU A 193 -0.37 -5.73 -22.12
C LEU A 193 -1.39 -5.29 -23.20
N ARG A 194 -1.91 -6.26 -23.96
CA ARG A 194 -2.97 -6.02 -24.97
C ARG A 194 -4.24 -5.51 -24.28
N GLU A 195 -4.88 -4.48 -24.87
CA GLU A 195 -6.02 -3.83 -24.25
C GLU A 195 -7.19 -4.80 -23.95
N GLY A 196 -7.48 -5.76 -24.81
CA GLY A 196 -8.51 -6.77 -24.54
C GLY A 196 -8.24 -7.64 -23.30
N ILE A 197 -6.96 -7.89 -22.96
CA ILE A 197 -6.58 -8.59 -21.73
C ILE A 197 -6.69 -7.63 -20.54
N ARG A 198 -6.25 -6.39 -20.69
CA ARG A 198 -6.38 -5.34 -19.66
C ARG A 198 -7.84 -5.17 -19.23
N GLN A 199 -8.76 -5.08 -20.19
CA GLN A 199 -10.19 -4.96 -19.92
C GLN A 199 -10.75 -6.15 -19.13
N LYS A 200 -10.29 -7.37 -19.41
CA LYS A 200 -10.65 -8.56 -18.63
C LYS A 200 -10.15 -8.49 -17.19
N ILE A 201 -8.92 -8.02 -16.98
CA ILE A 201 -8.36 -7.81 -15.64
C ILE A 201 -9.16 -6.73 -14.90
N ILE A 202 -9.48 -5.61 -15.55
CA ILE A 202 -10.28 -4.53 -14.97
C ILE A 202 -11.69 -5.04 -14.57
N GLN A 203 -12.35 -5.80 -15.43
CA GLN A 203 -13.64 -6.42 -15.12
C GLN A 203 -13.56 -7.35 -13.90
N TYR A 204 -12.49 -8.16 -13.82
CA TYR A 204 -12.22 -8.99 -12.65
C TYR A 204 -12.03 -8.14 -11.39
N THR A 205 -11.24 -7.06 -11.45
CA THR A 205 -11.01 -6.20 -10.28
C THR A 205 -12.29 -5.53 -9.80
N PHE A 206 -13.16 -5.05 -10.69
CA PHE A 206 -14.44 -4.48 -10.31
C PHE A 206 -15.41 -5.51 -9.70
N SER A 207 -15.49 -6.72 -10.26
CA SER A 207 -16.33 -7.78 -9.67
C SER A 207 -15.83 -8.17 -8.29
N ARG A 208 -14.50 -8.30 -8.10
CA ARG A 208 -13.89 -8.63 -6.81
C ARG A 208 -14.10 -7.53 -5.77
N GLN A 209 -13.99 -6.27 -6.15
CA GLN A 209 -14.22 -5.13 -5.26
C GLN A 209 -15.64 -5.08 -4.69
N ARG A 210 -16.64 -5.50 -5.48
CA ARG A 210 -18.04 -5.59 -5.01
C ARG A 210 -18.28 -6.72 -4.00
N MET A 211 -17.47 -7.78 -4.02
CA MET A 211 -17.57 -8.90 -3.09
C MET A 211 -16.89 -8.64 -1.73
N ILE A 212 -16.00 -7.65 -1.67
CA ILE A 212 -15.22 -7.30 -0.46
C ILE A 212 -15.91 -6.17 0.35
N LYS A 213 -16.87 -5.47 -0.26
CA LYS A 213 -17.74 -4.50 0.43
C LYS A 213 -18.92 -5.20 1.11
#